data_854d39451421de1331fea178720152f0
#
_entry.id   854d39451421de1331fea178720152f0
#
_cell.length_a   1.000
_cell.length_b   1.000
_cell.length_c   1.000
_cell.angle_alpha   90.00
_cell.angle_beta   90.00
_cell.angle_gamma   90.00
#
_symmetry.space_group_name_H-M   'P 1'
#
loop_
_entity.id
_entity.type
_entity.pdbx_description
1 polymer ?
#
loop_
_entity_poly.entity_id
_entity_poly.type
_entity_poly.pdbx_seq_one_letter_code
_entity_poly.pdbx_strand_id
1 'polypeptide(L)'
;ASSLWWPINMENRSEIRRRLLRARKAAKTHMDAICGITPLTYPLLKQELRQFILAKFLLDEEEIPENAGFDDLVEKSLSHSMKIDPSLVAEFDTAKSCDGATSAMAKKVLLFITIERELGLQLPALETARVKTLEDIAQLVYRTMQNTPAWQSRIE
;
A
#
# COMPACT_ATOMS: atom_id res chain seq x y z
N ALA A 1 3.88 17.32 -13.80
CA ALA A 1 3.11 17.27 -12.71
C ALA A 1 3.55 16.29 -11.63
N SER A 2 3.59 14.98 -11.90
CA SER A 2 4.03 14.04 -10.87
C SER A 2 5.46 14.28 -10.42
N SER A 3 6.30 14.86 -11.29
CA SER A 3 7.68 15.17 -10.93
C SER A 3 7.77 16.20 -9.81
N LEU A 4 6.71 16.98 -9.62
CA LEU A 4 6.66 17.97 -8.55
C LEU A 4 6.31 17.35 -7.20
N TRP A 5 5.91 16.09 -7.20
CA TRP A 5 5.59 15.34 -6.00
C TRP A 5 6.80 15.22 -5.09
N TRP A 6 7.98 15.07 -5.69
CA TRP A 6 9.21 14.80 -4.95
C TRP A 6 10.20 15.94 -5.12
N PRO A 7 10.06 17.00 -4.34
CA PRO A 7 11.07 18.05 -4.32
C PRO A 7 12.39 17.47 -3.79
N ILE A 8 13.45 17.76 -4.51
CA ILE A 8 14.77 17.23 -4.20
C ILE A 8 15.46 18.10 -3.15
N ASN A 9 14.93 19.27 -2.94
CA ASN A 9 15.55 20.32 -2.14
C ASN A 9 15.20 20.19 -0.67
N MET A 10 16.16 20.33 0.22
CA MET A 10 15.96 20.29 1.67
C MET A 10 15.03 21.41 2.17
N GLU A 11 14.90 22.48 1.41
CA GLU A 11 13.98 23.58 1.74
C GLU A 11 12.53 23.14 1.73
N ASN A 12 12.24 22.00 1.09
CA ASN A 12 10.88 21.47 0.99
C ASN A 12 10.59 20.38 2.03
N ARG A 13 11.38 20.33 3.10
CA ARG A 13 11.22 19.33 4.16
C ARG A 13 9.81 19.34 4.77
N SER A 14 9.26 20.53 5.00
CA SER A 14 7.89 20.65 5.56
C SER A 14 6.84 20.13 4.59
N GLU A 15 7.06 20.34 3.29
CA GLU A 15 6.15 19.85 2.26
C GLU A 15 6.19 18.32 2.20
N ILE A 16 7.39 17.74 2.26
CA ILE A 16 7.55 16.28 2.28
C ILE A 16 6.84 15.69 3.50
N ARG A 17 7.02 16.31 4.68
CA ARG A 17 6.34 15.86 5.91
C ARG A 17 4.83 15.86 5.73
N ARG A 18 4.27 16.94 5.16
CA ARG A 18 2.83 17.01 4.92
C ARG A 18 2.35 15.92 3.98
N ARG A 19 3.13 15.62 2.94
CA ARG A 19 2.79 14.56 1.99
C ARG A 19 2.83 13.18 2.66
N LEU A 20 3.82 12.94 3.51
CA LEU A 20 3.88 11.68 4.27
C LEU A 20 2.69 11.54 5.20
N LEU A 21 2.30 12.63 5.89
CA LEU A 21 1.14 12.61 6.78
C LEU A 21 -0.15 12.36 6.01
N ARG A 22 -0.31 13.00 4.84
CA ARG A 22 -1.49 12.78 4.00
C ARG A 22 -1.55 11.35 3.50
N ALA A 23 -0.42 10.79 3.10
CA ALA A 23 -0.36 9.41 2.62
C ALA A 23 -0.74 8.44 3.72
N ARG A 24 -0.24 8.63 4.93
CA ARG A 24 -0.59 7.78 6.07
C ARG A 24 -2.07 7.88 6.38
N LYS A 25 -2.61 9.09 6.37
CA LYS A 25 -4.04 9.30 6.62
C LYS A 25 -4.90 8.66 5.54
N ALA A 26 -4.49 8.80 4.27
CA ALA A 26 -5.20 8.19 3.16
C ALA A 26 -5.19 6.66 3.27
N ALA A 27 -4.03 6.08 3.59
CA ALA A 27 -3.92 4.63 3.76
C ALA A 27 -4.87 4.14 4.87
N LYS A 28 -4.90 4.84 5.99
CA LYS A 28 -5.80 4.50 7.09
C LYS A 28 -7.26 4.61 6.66
N THR A 29 -7.62 5.67 5.95
CA THR A 29 -8.99 5.89 5.49
C THR A 29 -9.46 4.73 4.59
N HIS A 30 -8.62 4.32 3.64
CA HIS A 30 -9.00 3.24 2.74
C HIS A 30 -9.05 1.89 3.44
N MET A 31 -8.14 1.64 4.38
CA MET A 31 -8.17 0.42 5.16
C MET A 31 -9.41 0.39 6.06
N ASP A 32 -9.74 1.52 6.71
CA ASP A 32 -10.95 1.62 7.54
C ASP A 32 -12.22 1.40 6.71
N ALA A 33 -12.22 1.85 5.45
CA ALA A 33 -13.35 1.61 4.55
C ALA A 33 -13.54 0.11 4.31
N ILE A 34 -12.45 -0.62 4.05
CA ILE A 34 -12.54 -2.08 3.86
C ILE A 34 -13.12 -2.73 5.12
N CYS A 35 -12.63 -2.33 6.29
CA CYS A 35 -13.07 -2.92 7.56
C CYS A 35 -14.48 -2.54 7.95
N GLY A 36 -14.98 -1.40 7.47
CA GLY A 36 -16.26 -0.85 7.90
C GLY A 36 -17.44 -1.10 6.97
N ILE A 37 -17.20 -1.41 5.71
CA ILE A 37 -18.26 -1.63 4.73
C ILE A 37 -18.82 -3.04 4.88
N THR A 38 -20.14 -3.16 5.00
CA THR A 38 -20.84 -4.44 5.06
C THR A 38 -22.12 -4.36 4.24
N PRO A 39 -22.34 -5.22 3.23
CA PRO A 39 -21.43 -6.26 2.77
C PRO A 39 -20.27 -5.68 1.94
N LEU A 40 -19.11 -6.27 2.07
CA LEU A 40 -17.94 -5.91 1.27
C LEU A 40 -17.98 -6.72 -0.02
N THR A 41 -18.06 -6.03 -1.15
CA THR A 41 -18.04 -6.68 -2.46
C THR A 41 -16.62 -6.68 -3.02
N TYR A 42 -16.36 -7.56 -3.98
CA TYR A 42 -15.04 -7.60 -4.62
C TYR A 42 -14.66 -6.27 -5.30
N PRO A 43 -15.56 -5.62 -6.07
CA PRO A 43 -15.21 -4.33 -6.66
C PRO A 43 -14.83 -3.26 -5.64
N LEU A 44 -15.51 -3.21 -4.51
CA LEU A 44 -15.18 -2.26 -3.44
C LEU A 44 -13.83 -2.59 -2.82
N LEU A 45 -13.59 -3.88 -2.52
CA LEU A 45 -12.31 -4.31 -1.99
C LEU A 45 -11.18 -3.95 -2.94
N LYS A 46 -11.35 -4.24 -4.22
CA LYS A 46 -10.33 -3.97 -5.23
C LYS A 46 -9.99 -2.49 -5.28
N GLN A 47 -11.00 -1.62 -5.30
CA GLN A 47 -10.81 -0.18 -5.34
C GLN A 47 -10.10 0.35 -4.09
N GLU A 48 -10.59 -0.01 -2.92
CA GLU A 48 -10.03 0.49 -1.67
C GLU A 48 -8.63 -0.06 -1.42
N LEU A 49 -8.40 -1.32 -1.77
CA LEU A 49 -7.09 -1.94 -1.60
C LEU A 49 -6.07 -1.29 -2.54
N ARG A 50 -6.48 -0.98 -3.79
CA ARG A 50 -5.61 -0.26 -4.71
C ARG A 50 -5.18 1.08 -4.12
N GLN A 51 -6.12 1.86 -3.62
CA GLN A 51 -5.83 3.16 -3.04
C GLN A 51 -4.96 3.04 -1.80
N PHE A 52 -5.21 2.02 -0.97
CA PHE A 52 -4.37 1.74 0.18
C PHE A 52 -2.91 1.48 -0.23
N ILE A 53 -2.72 0.62 -1.22
CA ILE A 53 -1.37 0.27 -1.69
C ILE A 53 -0.65 1.49 -2.28
N LEU A 54 -1.35 2.27 -3.10
CA LEU A 54 -0.74 3.47 -3.67
C LEU A 54 -0.32 4.44 -2.57
N ALA A 55 -1.14 4.63 -1.55
CA ALA A 55 -0.80 5.49 -0.42
C ALA A 55 0.41 4.97 0.35
N LYS A 56 0.45 3.66 0.61
CA LYS A 56 1.59 3.05 1.32
C LYS A 56 2.88 3.12 0.51
N PHE A 57 2.77 3.12 -0.80
CA PHE A 57 3.93 3.21 -1.70
C PHE A 57 4.26 4.65 -2.10
N LEU A 58 3.51 5.64 -1.59
CA LEU A 58 3.73 7.06 -1.89
C LEU A 58 3.61 7.34 -3.40
N LEU A 59 2.64 6.72 -4.03
CA LEU A 59 2.39 6.87 -5.46
C LEU A 59 1.08 7.58 -5.70
N ASP A 60 1.04 8.45 -6.73
CA ASP A 60 -0.17 9.11 -7.16
C ASP A 60 -0.83 8.29 -8.27
N GLU A 61 -2.15 8.30 -8.30
CA GLU A 61 -2.93 7.57 -9.30
C GLU A 61 -2.50 7.91 -10.72
N GLU A 62 -2.18 9.19 -10.97
CA GLU A 62 -1.81 9.68 -12.29
C GLU A 62 -0.48 9.13 -12.79
N GLU A 63 0.39 8.68 -11.87
CA GLU A 63 1.68 8.13 -12.23
C GLU A 63 1.60 6.69 -12.73
N ILE A 64 0.47 6.04 -12.51
CA ILE A 64 0.37 4.59 -12.62
C ILE A 64 -0.53 4.20 -13.78
N PRO A 65 -0.02 3.44 -14.76
CA PRO A 65 -0.87 2.87 -15.80
C PRO A 65 -1.88 1.92 -15.16
N GLU A 66 -3.04 1.81 -15.76
CA GLU A 66 -4.12 0.98 -15.22
C GLU A 66 -3.71 -0.48 -15.05
N ASN A 67 -2.85 -0.97 -15.94
CA ASN A 67 -2.40 -2.36 -15.94
C ASN A 67 -0.94 -2.51 -15.50
N ALA A 68 -0.45 -1.58 -14.68
CA ALA A 68 0.93 -1.63 -14.20
C ALA A 68 1.20 -2.90 -13.40
N GLY A 69 2.38 -3.48 -13.59
CA GLY A 69 2.81 -4.63 -12.82
C GLY A 69 3.17 -4.23 -11.40
N PHE A 70 2.97 -5.16 -10.47
CA PHE A 70 3.29 -4.92 -9.07
C PHE A 70 4.77 -4.59 -8.86
N ASP A 71 5.66 -5.31 -9.54
CA ASP A 71 7.10 -5.04 -9.42
C ASP A 71 7.45 -3.63 -9.89
N ASP A 72 6.79 -3.13 -10.92
CA ASP A 72 7.03 -1.77 -11.40
C ASP A 72 6.60 -0.74 -10.35
N LEU A 73 5.50 -0.99 -9.68
CA LEU A 73 5.04 -0.11 -8.60
C LEU A 73 6.02 -0.12 -7.43
N VAL A 74 6.53 -1.29 -7.09
CA VAL A 74 7.52 -1.42 -6.01
C VAL A 74 8.79 -0.65 -6.33
N GLU A 75 9.29 -0.77 -7.56
CA GLU A 75 10.50 -0.05 -7.98
C GLU A 75 10.28 1.46 -7.96
N LYS A 76 9.13 1.91 -8.43
CA LYS A 76 8.80 3.33 -8.42
C LYS A 76 8.69 3.86 -7.00
N SER A 77 8.06 3.10 -6.12
CA SER A 77 7.95 3.45 -4.71
C SER A 77 9.33 3.52 -4.04
N LEU A 78 10.19 2.56 -4.34
CA LEU A 78 11.54 2.54 -3.80
C LEU A 78 12.32 3.78 -4.25
N SER A 79 12.18 4.16 -5.51
CA SER A 79 12.81 5.37 -6.03
C SER A 79 12.36 6.61 -5.26
N HIS A 80 11.06 6.72 -4.95
CA HIS A 80 10.54 7.84 -4.16
C HIS A 80 11.10 7.82 -2.74
N SER A 81 11.11 6.66 -2.10
CA SER A 81 11.59 6.53 -0.72
C SER A 81 13.05 6.92 -0.57
N MET A 82 13.88 6.61 -1.56
CA MET A 82 15.29 6.91 -1.53
C MET A 82 15.59 8.41 -1.60
N LYS A 83 14.63 9.22 -2.00
CA LYS A 83 14.76 10.68 -2.06
C LYS A 83 14.36 11.37 -0.77
N ILE A 84 13.83 10.62 0.19
CA ILE A 84 13.37 11.18 1.46
C ILE A 84 14.53 11.27 2.43
N ASP A 85 14.62 12.40 3.15
CA ASP A 85 15.61 12.61 4.20
C ASP A 85 15.47 11.49 5.26
N PRO A 86 16.56 10.79 5.61
CA PRO A 86 16.51 9.72 6.61
C PRO A 86 15.94 10.14 7.95
N SER A 87 16.10 11.41 8.35
CA SER A 87 15.52 11.86 9.62
C SER A 87 14.01 11.93 9.59
N LEU A 88 13.42 12.18 8.42
CA LEU A 88 11.97 12.11 8.26
C LEU A 88 11.48 10.67 8.32
N VAL A 89 12.23 9.75 7.73
CA VAL A 89 11.92 8.33 7.82
C VAL A 89 11.86 7.90 9.28
N ALA A 90 12.86 8.29 10.07
CA ALA A 90 12.92 7.96 11.49
C ALA A 90 11.74 8.58 12.27
N GLU A 91 11.38 9.82 11.95
CA GLU A 91 10.29 10.54 12.61
C GLU A 91 8.97 9.81 12.48
N PHE A 92 8.72 9.18 11.33
CA PHE A 92 7.47 8.45 11.08
C PHE A 92 7.58 6.96 11.37
N ASP A 93 8.72 6.50 11.88
CA ASP A 93 8.97 5.08 12.13
C ASP A 93 8.73 4.21 10.89
N THR A 94 8.97 4.79 9.72
CA THR A 94 8.67 4.14 8.45
C THR A 94 9.67 3.04 8.10
N ALA A 95 10.77 2.94 8.85
CA ALA A 95 11.75 1.88 8.64
C ALA A 95 11.14 0.50 8.85
N LYS A 96 10.03 0.40 9.61
CA LYS A 96 9.31 -0.84 9.89
C LYS A 96 8.06 -1.01 9.04
N SER A 97 7.88 -0.14 8.04
CA SER A 97 6.71 -0.19 7.17
C SER A 97 7.14 -0.16 5.70
N CYS A 98 6.21 -0.48 4.82
CA CYS A 98 6.52 -0.57 3.40
C CYS A 98 6.95 0.75 2.77
N ASP A 99 6.56 1.89 3.32
CA ASP A 99 6.94 3.19 2.78
C ASP A 99 8.36 3.59 3.12
N GLY A 100 8.95 2.99 4.18
CA GLY A 100 10.33 3.25 4.57
C GLY A 100 11.33 2.16 4.20
N ALA A 101 10.87 1.11 3.54
CA ALA A 101 11.74 0.00 3.18
C ALA A 101 12.76 0.43 2.12
N THR A 102 13.97 -0.14 2.22
CA THR A 102 15.10 0.23 1.36
C THR A 102 15.37 -0.78 0.24
N SER A 103 14.60 -1.86 0.16
CA SER A 103 14.73 -2.85 -0.91
C SER A 103 13.36 -3.26 -1.44
N ALA A 104 13.31 -3.68 -2.69
CA ALA A 104 12.07 -4.13 -3.32
C ALA A 104 11.46 -5.32 -2.57
N MET A 105 12.28 -6.28 -2.18
CA MET A 105 11.81 -7.44 -1.43
C MET A 105 11.19 -7.03 -0.10
N ALA A 106 11.86 -6.13 0.63
CA ALA A 106 11.35 -5.66 1.91
C ALA A 106 10.02 -4.93 1.75
N LYS A 107 9.87 -4.10 0.70
CA LYS A 107 8.62 -3.41 0.44
C LYS A 107 7.47 -4.39 0.21
N LYS A 108 7.70 -5.42 -0.59
CA LYS A 108 6.69 -6.44 -0.87
C LYS A 108 6.28 -7.18 0.41
N VAL A 109 7.27 -7.66 1.15
CA VAL A 109 7.02 -8.42 2.38
C VAL A 109 6.27 -7.56 3.40
N LEU A 110 6.70 -6.33 3.61
CA LEU A 110 6.07 -5.44 4.57
C LEU A 110 4.65 -5.07 4.16
N LEU A 111 4.39 -4.91 2.86
CA LEU A 111 3.05 -4.65 2.38
C LEU A 111 2.11 -5.80 2.74
N PHE A 112 2.51 -7.04 2.44
CA PHE A 112 1.68 -8.20 2.74
C PHE A 112 1.48 -8.39 4.24
N ILE A 113 2.53 -8.18 5.05
CA ILE A 113 2.43 -8.24 6.50
C ILE A 113 1.42 -7.19 7.00
N THR A 114 1.47 -5.98 6.44
CA THR A 114 0.55 -4.92 6.83
C THR A 114 -0.90 -5.30 6.50
N ILE A 115 -1.14 -5.82 5.30
CA ILE A 115 -2.48 -6.26 4.89
C ILE A 115 -2.98 -7.37 5.82
N GLU A 116 -2.15 -8.35 6.11
CA GLU A 116 -2.50 -9.44 7.02
C GLU A 116 -2.90 -8.93 8.40
N ARG A 117 -2.09 -8.03 8.94
CA ARG A 117 -2.33 -7.47 10.27
C ARG A 117 -3.61 -6.63 10.32
N GLU A 118 -3.79 -5.76 9.33
CA GLU A 118 -4.93 -4.85 9.32
C GLU A 118 -6.25 -5.56 9.08
N LEU A 119 -6.24 -6.62 8.29
CA LEU A 119 -7.46 -7.35 7.93
C LEU A 119 -7.65 -8.63 8.72
N GLY A 120 -6.68 -9.00 9.57
CA GLY A 120 -6.77 -10.25 10.33
C GLY A 120 -6.76 -11.48 9.45
N LEU A 121 -5.91 -11.48 8.41
CA LEU A 121 -5.82 -12.58 7.45
C LEU A 121 -4.46 -13.24 7.52
N GLN A 122 -4.40 -14.47 7.01
CA GLN A 122 -3.14 -15.17 6.76
C GLN A 122 -3.05 -15.46 5.27
N LEU A 123 -2.19 -14.72 4.56
CA LEU A 123 -2.01 -14.88 3.12
C LEU A 123 -0.98 -15.98 2.87
N PRO A 124 -1.29 -16.99 2.04
CA PRO A 124 -0.33 -18.05 1.76
C PRO A 124 0.94 -17.50 1.10
N ALA A 125 2.09 -17.86 1.66
CA ALA A 125 3.38 -17.33 1.19
C ALA A 125 3.64 -17.62 -0.29
N LEU A 126 3.29 -18.82 -0.75
CA LEU A 126 3.51 -19.19 -2.15
C LEU A 126 2.64 -18.34 -3.09
N GLU A 127 1.44 -18.00 -2.67
CA GLU A 127 0.55 -17.18 -3.50
C GLU A 127 0.97 -15.72 -3.51
N THR A 128 1.46 -15.19 -2.38
CA THR A 128 1.98 -13.82 -2.35
C THR A 128 3.20 -13.69 -3.26
N ALA A 129 4.02 -14.73 -3.36
CA ALA A 129 5.19 -14.75 -4.23
C ALA A 129 4.83 -14.74 -5.71
N ARG A 130 3.61 -15.17 -6.07
CA ARG A 130 3.16 -15.25 -7.47
C ARG A 130 2.40 -14.01 -7.93
N VAL A 131 2.16 -13.07 -7.05
CA VAL A 131 1.43 -11.85 -7.39
C VAL A 131 2.21 -11.03 -8.41
N LYS A 132 1.54 -10.62 -9.49
CA LYS A 132 2.13 -9.81 -10.54
C LYS A 132 1.44 -8.46 -10.73
N THR A 133 0.19 -8.33 -10.30
CA THR A 133 -0.60 -7.12 -10.48
C THR A 133 -1.35 -6.79 -9.20
N LEU A 134 -1.88 -5.56 -9.12
CA LEU A 134 -2.76 -5.18 -8.00
C LEU A 134 -4.05 -6.01 -8.01
N GLU A 135 -4.51 -6.38 -9.20
CA GLU A 135 -5.67 -7.28 -9.33
C GLU A 135 -5.39 -8.62 -8.66
N ASP A 136 -4.20 -9.18 -8.88
CA ASP A 136 -3.81 -10.44 -8.26
C ASP A 136 -3.85 -10.34 -6.73
N ILE A 137 -3.41 -9.20 -6.19
CA ILE A 137 -3.45 -8.98 -4.75
C ILE A 137 -4.89 -8.94 -4.25
N ALA A 138 -5.76 -8.20 -4.95
CA ALA A 138 -7.16 -8.10 -4.56
C ALA A 138 -7.85 -9.47 -4.61
N GLN A 139 -7.57 -10.25 -5.64
CA GLN A 139 -8.13 -11.60 -5.76
C GLN A 139 -7.65 -12.51 -4.63
N LEU A 140 -6.37 -12.44 -4.30
CA LEU A 140 -5.82 -13.25 -3.22
C LEU A 140 -6.44 -12.87 -1.87
N VAL A 141 -6.55 -11.58 -1.60
CA VAL A 141 -7.16 -11.09 -0.36
C VAL A 141 -8.61 -11.54 -0.28
N TYR A 142 -9.37 -11.40 -1.37
CA TYR A 142 -10.79 -11.76 -1.39
C TYR A 142 -10.99 -13.26 -1.15
N ARG A 143 -10.22 -14.11 -1.83
CA ARG A 143 -10.28 -15.55 -1.63
C ARG A 143 -9.93 -15.94 -0.19
N THR A 144 -8.93 -15.27 0.38
CA THR A 144 -8.53 -15.53 1.76
C THR A 144 -9.65 -15.15 2.72
N MET A 145 -10.33 -14.01 2.46
CA MET A 145 -11.50 -13.60 3.25
C MET A 145 -12.62 -14.63 3.19
N GLN A 146 -12.86 -15.21 2.01
CA GLN A 146 -13.89 -16.23 1.84
C GLN A 146 -13.61 -17.48 2.69
N ASN A 147 -12.35 -17.71 3.02
CA ASN A 147 -11.93 -18.86 3.82
C ASN A 147 -11.62 -18.49 5.27
N THR A 148 -11.91 -17.25 5.67
CA THR A 148 -11.66 -16.76 7.02
C THR A 148 -13.00 -16.52 7.72
N PRO A 149 -13.33 -17.26 8.78
CA PRO A 149 -14.65 -17.17 9.40
C PRO A 149 -15.09 -15.77 9.79
N ALA A 150 -14.17 -14.93 10.30
CA ALA A 150 -14.49 -13.57 10.69
C ALA A 150 -14.98 -12.71 9.53
N TRP A 151 -14.62 -13.06 8.29
CA TRP A 151 -15.00 -12.30 7.11
C TRP A 151 -16.18 -12.90 6.35
N GLN A 152 -16.47 -14.18 6.54
CA GLN A 152 -17.48 -14.90 5.73
C GLN A 152 -18.87 -14.27 5.80
N SER A 153 -19.25 -13.70 6.93
CA SER A 153 -20.55 -13.05 7.09
C SER A 153 -20.56 -11.61 6.61
N ARG A 154 -19.41 -11.04 6.26
CA ARG A 154 -19.25 -9.63 5.92
C ARG A 154 -18.97 -9.39 4.44
N ILE A 155 -18.64 -10.43 3.70
CA ILE A 155 -18.34 -10.31 2.26
C ILE A 155 -19.47 -10.88 1.43
N GLU A 156 -19.52 -10.46 0.18
CA GLU A 156 -20.55 -10.90 -0.75
C GLU A 156 -19.96 -11.53 -2.00
#